data_3d21f774e36281a7534d0c10d9898785
#
_entry.id   3d21f774e36281a7534d0c10d9898785
#
_cell.length_a   1.000
_cell.length_b   1.000
_cell.length_c   1.000
_cell.angle_alpha   90.00
_cell.angle_beta   90.00
_cell.angle_gamma   90.00
#
_symmetry.space_group_name_H-M   'P 1'
#
loop_
_entity.id
_entity.type
_entity.pdbx_description
1 polymer ?
#
loop_
_entity_poly.entity_id
_entity_poly.type
_entity_poly.pdbx_seq_one_letter_code
_entity_poly.pdbx_strand_id
1 'polypeptide(L)'
;LSKDEIAAIVEDYDRMKLRIGMTASHSALDICDGAIEEGFPTVAYCKEGRHKTYANYFKAQRSSSGRVVRGMVDKAIVMPSFNDVMNADMQEQMRKRNVVYIPNRSFTSYSSIEDVENTFKVPLFGSRNMLRMEERTEEQDYYWILDKAGLPYPEAIADPQDIDCLVIVKLHHAQKKLERGFFTCASYEEYQEKSQTLLAEGVIDEESLAGARIERYVIGPVFNLNFFYSPLAEEGEKLELLGVDWRFESSLDGHVRLPAPQQMTMPAHQQIPEMTVVGHNTATIRESLLEKAFELGERFITASKEHYDPGIIGPFCLQTCIDKDMNYYIYDVAPRLGGGTNVHVSVGHPYGNATWRKPMSSGRRIA
;
A
#
# COMPACT_ATOMS: atom_id res chain seq x y z
N LEU A 1 15.41 -6.53 15.67
CA LEU A 1 16.50 -7.26 15.00
C LEU A 1 17.59 -6.27 14.60
N SER A 2 18.85 -6.58 14.95
CA SER A 2 20.00 -5.79 14.54
C SER A 2 20.38 -6.06 13.06
N LYS A 3 21.20 -5.15 12.48
CA LYS A 3 21.75 -5.36 11.13
C LYS A 3 22.59 -6.64 11.05
N ASP A 4 23.37 -6.94 12.10
CA ASP A 4 24.22 -8.12 12.15
C ASP A 4 23.41 -9.42 12.23
N GLU A 5 22.31 -9.44 13.00
CA GLU A 5 21.40 -10.59 13.03
C GLU A 5 20.75 -10.84 11.66
N ILE A 6 20.34 -9.80 10.97
CA ILE A 6 19.76 -9.90 9.62
C ILE A 6 20.82 -10.37 8.62
N ALA A 7 22.04 -9.83 8.69
CA ALA A 7 23.14 -10.25 7.83
C ALA A 7 23.47 -11.73 8.01
N ALA A 8 23.56 -12.21 9.25
CA ALA A 8 23.79 -13.63 9.54
C ALA A 8 22.69 -14.54 8.98
N ILE A 9 21.41 -14.12 9.07
CA ILE A 9 20.30 -14.87 8.46
C ILE A 9 20.44 -14.94 6.93
N VAL A 10 20.84 -13.83 6.29
CA VAL A 10 21.00 -13.75 4.82
C VAL A 10 22.20 -14.58 4.35
N GLU A 11 23.28 -14.66 5.12
CA GLU A 11 24.46 -15.48 4.80
C GLU A 11 24.14 -16.97 4.72
N ASP A 12 23.18 -17.47 5.51
CA ASP A 12 22.73 -18.86 5.48
C ASP A 12 21.89 -19.22 4.23
N TYR A 13 21.52 -18.24 3.40
CA TYR A 13 20.70 -18.47 2.23
C TYR A 13 21.50 -18.95 1.02
N ASP A 14 21.03 -20.00 0.38
CA ASP A 14 21.50 -20.44 -0.93
C ASP A 14 20.90 -19.52 -2.00
N ARG A 15 21.71 -18.58 -2.50
CA ARG A 15 21.29 -17.59 -3.49
C ARG A 15 20.80 -18.21 -4.82
N MET A 16 21.20 -19.44 -5.11
CA MET A 16 20.74 -20.17 -6.33
C MET A 16 19.37 -20.82 -6.14
N LYS A 17 18.83 -20.82 -4.93
CA LYS A 17 17.55 -21.46 -4.57
C LYS A 17 16.55 -20.50 -3.93
N LEU A 18 16.72 -19.20 -4.17
CA LEU A 18 15.80 -18.20 -3.64
C LEU A 18 14.38 -18.44 -4.10
N ARG A 19 13.44 -18.16 -3.23
CA ARG A 19 12.00 -18.17 -3.48
C ARG A 19 11.41 -16.85 -3.03
N ILE A 20 10.42 -16.38 -3.77
CA ILE A 20 9.68 -15.17 -3.40
C ILE A 20 8.45 -15.59 -2.60
N GLY A 21 8.34 -15.10 -1.36
CA GLY A 21 7.22 -15.35 -0.46
C GLY A 21 6.42 -14.10 -0.16
N MET A 22 5.10 -14.23 0.04
CA MET A 22 4.24 -13.11 0.39
C MET A 22 2.95 -13.57 1.08
N THR A 23 2.32 -12.67 1.85
CA THR A 23 0.94 -12.86 2.28
C THR A 23 0.02 -12.85 1.06
N ALA A 24 -0.79 -13.91 0.92
CA ALA A 24 -1.64 -14.16 -0.24
C ALA A 24 -2.91 -13.28 -0.23
N SER A 25 -2.72 -12.00 -0.46
CA SER A 25 -3.77 -10.98 -0.52
C SER A 25 -3.19 -9.70 -1.15
N HIS A 26 -4.03 -8.70 -1.34
CA HIS A 26 -3.62 -7.38 -1.84
C HIS A 26 -2.88 -7.51 -3.19
N SER A 27 -1.60 -7.14 -3.29
CA SER A 27 -0.78 -7.17 -4.51
C SER A 27 -0.05 -8.51 -4.76
N ALA A 28 -0.46 -9.59 -4.09
CA ALA A 28 0.25 -10.88 -4.15
C ALA A 28 0.29 -11.49 -5.55
N LEU A 29 -0.71 -11.26 -6.39
CA LEU A 29 -0.69 -11.76 -7.78
C LEU A 29 0.38 -11.08 -8.61
N ASP A 30 0.57 -9.77 -8.47
CA ASP A 30 1.65 -9.04 -9.14
C ASP A 30 3.03 -9.53 -8.69
N ILE A 31 3.22 -9.76 -7.38
CA ILE A 31 4.47 -10.31 -6.85
C ILE A 31 4.74 -11.70 -7.44
N CYS A 32 3.72 -12.56 -7.48
CA CYS A 32 3.87 -13.92 -8.04
C CYS A 32 4.19 -13.90 -9.53
N ASP A 33 3.49 -13.07 -10.31
CA ASP A 33 3.70 -12.93 -11.75
C ASP A 33 5.13 -12.46 -12.05
N GLY A 34 5.54 -11.39 -11.39
CA GLY A 34 6.89 -10.84 -11.54
C GLY A 34 7.99 -11.82 -11.16
N ALA A 35 7.80 -12.56 -10.07
CA ALA A 35 8.75 -13.59 -9.64
C ALA A 35 8.90 -14.71 -10.70
N ILE A 36 7.79 -15.20 -11.26
CA ILE A 36 7.81 -16.22 -12.30
C ILE A 36 8.51 -15.71 -13.58
N GLU A 37 8.23 -14.46 -13.98
CA GLU A 37 8.86 -13.85 -15.16
C GLU A 37 10.38 -13.71 -15.02
N GLU A 38 10.90 -13.51 -13.82
CA GLU A 38 12.33 -13.44 -13.52
C GLU A 38 12.90 -14.80 -13.04
N GLY A 39 12.11 -15.87 -13.08
CA GLY A 39 12.58 -17.24 -12.86
C GLY A 39 12.59 -17.70 -11.39
N PHE A 40 12.02 -16.92 -10.47
CA PHE A 40 11.94 -17.29 -9.06
C PHE A 40 10.68 -18.11 -8.76
N PRO A 41 10.80 -19.26 -8.06
CA PRO A 41 9.64 -19.97 -7.55
C PRO A 41 8.93 -19.17 -6.47
N THR A 42 7.60 -19.31 -6.36
CA THR A 42 6.75 -18.52 -5.47
C THR A 42 6.16 -19.35 -4.33
N VAL A 43 6.00 -18.71 -3.16
CA VAL A 43 5.32 -19.28 -1.99
C VAL A 43 4.29 -18.30 -1.47
N ALA A 44 3.01 -18.61 -1.65
CA ALA A 44 1.90 -17.78 -1.17
C ALA A 44 1.38 -18.29 0.18
N TYR A 45 1.41 -17.45 1.20
CA TYR A 45 0.93 -17.75 2.55
C TYR A 45 -0.54 -17.32 2.64
N CYS A 46 -1.44 -18.29 2.60
CA CYS A 46 -2.87 -18.12 2.40
C CYS A 46 -3.66 -18.28 3.70
N LYS A 47 -4.65 -17.43 3.91
CA LYS A 47 -5.65 -17.66 4.95
C LYS A 47 -6.68 -18.68 4.49
N GLU A 48 -7.07 -19.59 5.37
CA GLU A 48 -8.16 -20.52 5.15
C GLU A 48 -9.47 -19.78 4.77
N GLY A 49 -10.23 -20.34 3.85
CA GLY A 49 -11.43 -19.70 3.27
C GLY A 49 -11.13 -18.73 2.12
N ARG A 50 -9.88 -18.22 1.98
CA ARG A 50 -9.46 -17.29 0.93
C ARG A 50 -8.33 -17.86 0.03
N HIS A 51 -7.96 -19.12 0.23
CA HIS A 51 -6.80 -19.74 -0.42
C HIS A 51 -7.03 -20.20 -1.87
N LYS A 52 -8.27 -20.44 -2.29
CA LYS A 52 -8.59 -21.04 -3.60
C LYS A 52 -8.01 -20.25 -4.78
N THR A 53 -7.96 -18.92 -4.67
CA THR A 53 -7.35 -18.07 -5.70
C THR A 53 -5.93 -18.53 -6.00
N TYR A 54 -5.13 -18.74 -4.98
CA TYR A 54 -3.69 -19.07 -5.10
C TYR A 54 -3.44 -20.56 -5.25
N ALA A 55 -4.10 -21.37 -4.44
CA ALA A 55 -3.89 -22.82 -4.38
C ALA A 55 -4.48 -23.58 -5.56
N ASN A 56 -5.54 -23.02 -6.19
CA ASN A 56 -6.28 -23.70 -7.26
C ASN A 56 -6.20 -22.92 -8.57
N TYR A 57 -6.77 -21.70 -8.60
CA TYR A 57 -6.99 -20.99 -9.87
C TYR A 57 -5.70 -20.47 -10.51
N PHE A 58 -4.77 -19.95 -9.71
CA PHE A 58 -3.46 -19.45 -10.15
C PHE A 58 -2.29 -20.38 -9.80
N LYS A 59 -2.57 -21.64 -9.46
CA LYS A 59 -1.53 -22.66 -9.25
C LYS A 59 -0.67 -22.82 -10.49
N ALA A 60 0.64 -22.73 -10.32
CA ALA A 60 1.61 -22.89 -11.40
C ALA A 60 1.62 -24.33 -11.93
N GLN A 61 1.66 -24.44 -13.23
CA GLN A 61 1.92 -25.68 -13.96
C GLN A 61 3.21 -25.50 -14.76
N ARG A 62 4.09 -26.48 -14.66
CA ARG A 62 5.39 -26.45 -15.33
C ARG A 62 5.46 -27.53 -16.42
N SER A 63 6.13 -27.20 -17.52
CA SER A 63 6.50 -28.14 -18.56
C SER A 63 7.60 -29.09 -18.07
N SER A 64 7.93 -30.12 -18.87
CA SER A 64 9.06 -31.01 -18.60
C SER A 64 10.41 -30.30 -18.53
N SER A 65 10.55 -29.13 -19.18
CA SER A 65 11.74 -28.26 -19.09
C SER A 65 11.76 -27.37 -17.84
N GLY A 66 10.75 -27.44 -16.96
CA GLY A 66 10.62 -26.60 -15.78
C GLY A 66 10.02 -25.21 -16.01
N ARG A 67 9.74 -24.84 -17.28
CA ARG A 67 9.10 -23.54 -17.58
C ARG A 67 7.66 -23.52 -17.10
N VAL A 68 7.23 -22.41 -16.48
CA VAL A 68 5.82 -22.19 -16.15
C VAL A 68 5.02 -22.00 -17.43
N VAL A 69 3.97 -22.81 -17.62
CA VAL A 69 3.07 -22.76 -18.78
C VAL A 69 1.67 -22.30 -18.42
N ARG A 70 1.34 -22.27 -17.12
CA ARG A 70 0.08 -21.77 -16.59
C ARG A 70 0.22 -21.40 -15.12
N GLY A 71 -0.50 -20.36 -14.71
CA GLY A 71 -0.52 -19.89 -13.32
C GLY A 71 0.79 -19.24 -12.88
N MET A 72 0.89 -18.92 -11.63
CA MET A 72 2.02 -18.16 -11.08
C MET A 72 2.35 -18.50 -9.62
N VAL A 73 1.63 -19.42 -8.98
CA VAL A 73 1.84 -19.82 -7.59
C VAL A 73 2.37 -21.25 -7.53
N ASP A 74 3.67 -21.41 -7.27
CA ASP A 74 4.27 -22.74 -7.17
C ASP A 74 3.82 -23.47 -5.91
N LYS A 75 3.74 -22.76 -4.77
CA LYS A 75 3.31 -23.34 -3.50
C LYS A 75 2.38 -22.39 -2.76
N ALA A 76 1.22 -22.89 -2.36
CA ALA A 76 0.32 -22.24 -1.43
C ALA A 76 0.39 -22.95 -0.07
N ILE A 77 0.63 -22.21 1.00
CA ILE A 77 0.60 -22.68 2.38
C ILE A 77 -0.65 -22.10 3.02
N VAL A 78 -1.59 -22.97 3.39
CA VAL A 78 -2.86 -22.55 3.99
C VAL A 78 -2.74 -22.54 5.49
N MET A 79 -3.13 -21.45 6.11
CA MET A 79 -3.05 -21.18 7.55
C MET A 79 -4.41 -20.70 8.07
N PRO A 80 -4.74 -20.89 9.34
CA PRO A 80 -5.95 -20.33 9.97
C PRO A 80 -5.99 -18.79 9.89
N SER A 81 -4.87 -18.12 10.10
CA SER A 81 -4.75 -16.66 10.09
C SER A 81 -3.55 -16.19 9.28
N PHE A 82 -3.61 -14.99 8.72
CA PHE A 82 -2.43 -14.36 8.10
C PHE A 82 -1.32 -14.07 9.11
N ASN A 83 -1.68 -13.83 10.38
CA ASN A 83 -0.70 -13.62 11.44
C ASN A 83 0.17 -14.85 11.74
N ASP A 84 -0.26 -16.04 11.30
CA ASP A 84 0.53 -17.28 11.54
C ASP A 84 1.88 -17.28 10.81
N VAL A 85 2.11 -16.36 9.86
CA VAL A 85 3.45 -16.13 9.29
C VAL A 85 4.47 -15.71 10.33
N MET A 86 4.02 -15.13 11.46
CA MET A 86 4.85 -14.71 12.59
C MET A 86 5.26 -15.86 13.50
N ASN A 87 4.65 -17.04 13.39
CA ASN A 87 4.99 -18.22 14.19
C ASN A 87 6.43 -18.68 13.91
N ALA A 88 7.20 -18.98 14.96
CA ALA A 88 8.61 -19.35 14.86
C ALA A 88 8.85 -20.54 13.90
N ASP A 89 8.00 -21.58 13.98
CA ASP A 89 8.07 -22.76 13.11
C ASP A 89 7.82 -22.40 11.64
N MET A 90 6.89 -21.47 11.37
CA MET A 90 6.61 -21.00 10.02
C MET A 90 7.80 -20.22 9.45
N GLN A 91 8.39 -19.35 10.26
CA GLN A 91 9.58 -18.59 9.88
C GLN A 91 10.78 -19.54 9.62
N GLU A 92 10.97 -20.57 10.45
CA GLU A 92 12.00 -21.59 10.22
C GLU A 92 11.78 -22.34 8.90
N GLN A 93 10.53 -22.69 8.58
CA GLN A 93 10.19 -23.29 7.30
C GLN A 93 10.44 -22.33 6.11
N MET A 94 10.22 -21.02 6.28
CA MET A 94 10.56 -20.02 5.27
C MET A 94 12.06 -19.99 5.02
N ARG A 95 12.88 -19.90 6.07
CA ARG A 95 14.35 -19.91 5.94
C ARG A 95 14.87 -21.20 5.29
N LYS A 96 14.42 -22.38 5.72
CA LYS A 96 14.77 -23.67 5.10
C LYS A 96 14.43 -23.74 3.60
N ARG A 97 13.52 -22.91 3.12
CA ARG A 97 13.13 -22.82 1.72
C ARG A 97 13.81 -21.66 0.98
N ASN A 98 14.72 -20.94 1.63
CA ASN A 98 15.35 -19.73 1.09
C ASN A 98 14.32 -18.68 0.64
N VAL A 99 13.27 -18.43 1.43
CA VAL A 99 12.23 -17.46 1.11
C VAL A 99 12.71 -16.06 1.45
N VAL A 100 12.74 -15.18 0.45
CA VAL A 100 12.75 -13.73 0.63
C VAL A 100 11.30 -13.26 0.66
N TYR A 101 10.92 -12.60 1.74
CA TYR A 101 9.53 -12.19 1.97
C TYR A 101 9.27 -10.78 1.47
N ILE A 102 8.25 -10.62 0.63
CA ILE A 102 7.86 -9.33 0.08
C ILE A 102 6.69 -8.78 0.91
N PRO A 103 6.87 -7.66 1.61
CA PRO A 103 5.80 -7.06 2.40
C PRO A 103 4.74 -6.43 1.49
N ASN A 104 3.48 -6.66 1.84
CA ASN A 104 2.32 -5.99 1.28
C ASN A 104 1.41 -5.50 2.40
N ARG A 105 0.34 -4.75 2.08
CA ARG A 105 -0.56 -4.21 3.12
C ARG A 105 -1.16 -5.30 4.01
N SER A 106 -1.47 -6.47 3.47
CA SER A 106 -2.02 -7.55 4.29
C SER A 106 -1.01 -8.07 5.33
N PHE A 107 0.27 -8.08 5.02
CA PHE A 107 1.30 -8.42 6.01
C PHE A 107 1.34 -7.40 7.14
N THR A 108 1.43 -6.11 6.84
CA THR A 108 1.48 -5.05 7.87
C THR A 108 0.18 -4.89 8.64
N SER A 109 -0.98 -5.15 8.02
CA SER A 109 -2.29 -5.02 8.69
C SER A 109 -2.65 -6.18 9.62
N TYR A 110 -2.10 -7.37 9.39
CA TYR A 110 -2.40 -8.56 10.19
C TYR A 110 -1.30 -8.95 11.16
N SER A 111 -0.12 -8.33 11.07
CA SER A 111 1.00 -8.54 11.97
C SER A 111 1.29 -7.28 12.77
N SER A 112 1.69 -7.42 14.03
CA SER A 112 2.18 -6.29 14.81
C SER A 112 3.45 -5.75 14.18
N ILE A 113 3.55 -4.44 14.03
CA ILE A 113 4.74 -3.79 13.46
C ILE A 113 5.98 -4.02 14.33
N GLU A 114 5.78 -4.05 15.64
CA GLU A 114 6.83 -4.37 16.61
C GLU A 114 7.37 -5.79 16.39
N ASP A 115 6.49 -6.77 16.15
CA ASP A 115 6.90 -8.13 15.85
C ASP A 115 7.61 -8.23 14.50
N VAL A 116 7.14 -7.52 13.48
CA VAL A 116 7.80 -7.45 12.16
C VAL A 116 9.24 -6.93 12.30
N GLU A 117 9.46 -5.93 13.13
CA GLU A 117 10.79 -5.36 13.35
C GLU A 117 11.69 -6.26 14.22
N ASN A 118 11.14 -6.87 15.27
CA ASN A 118 11.94 -7.49 16.33
C ASN A 118 11.96 -9.00 16.29
N THR A 119 10.94 -9.67 15.76
CA THR A 119 10.79 -11.13 15.83
C THR A 119 10.68 -11.84 14.49
N PHE A 120 10.42 -11.13 13.40
CA PHE A 120 10.31 -11.72 12.07
C PHE A 120 11.70 -12.01 11.46
N LYS A 121 12.25 -13.19 11.76
CA LYS A 121 13.60 -13.65 11.37
C LYS A 121 13.64 -14.25 9.96
N VAL A 122 13.01 -13.61 8.99
CA VAL A 122 13.06 -13.97 7.57
C VAL A 122 13.54 -12.74 6.80
N PRO A 123 14.43 -12.88 5.79
CA PRO A 123 14.82 -11.79 4.93
C PRO A 123 13.59 -11.13 4.32
N LEU A 124 13.44 -9.84 4.56
CA LEU A 124 12.34 -9.02 4.08
C LEU A 124 12.87 -8.05 3.04
N PHE A 125 12.23 -8.02 1.87
CA PHE A 125 12.61 -7.10 0.80
C PHE A 125 12.19 -5.68 1.14
N GLY A 126 13.11 -4.73 1.01
CA GLY A 126 12.86 -3.31 1.30
C GLY A 126 13.25 -2.90 2.72
N SER A 127 12.77 -1.75 3.14
CA SER A 127 13.16 -1.12 4.40
C SER A 127 12.19 -1.49 5.52
N ARG A 128 12.56 -2.50 6.31
CA ARG A 128 11.77 -3.03 7.43
C ARG A 128 11.37 -1.95 8.42
N ASN A 129 12.29 -1.10 8.81
CA ASN A 129 12.10 -0.02 9.78
C ASN A 129 11.20 1.12 9.29
N MET A 130 10.94 1.21 7.99
CA MET A 130 10.04 2.21 7.45
C MET A 130 8.58 1.74 7.41
N LEU A 131 8.30 0.44 7.56
CA LEU A 131 6.92 -0.07 7.56
C LEU A 131 6.08 0.55 8.67
N ARG A 132 6.70 0.93 9.79
CA ARG A 132 6.06 1.61 10.93
C ARG A 132 5.39 2.92 10.55
N MET A 133 5.98 3.71 9.65
CA MET A 133 5.44 5.01 9.26
C MET A 133 4.04 4.95 8.63
N GLU A 134 3.60 3.78 8.17
CA GLU A 134 2.25 3.59 7.62
C GLU A 134 1.16 3.62 8.71
N GLU A 135 1.55 3.46 9.99
CA GLU A 135 0.63 3.45 11.11
C GLU A 135 0.44 4.86 11.66
N ARG A 136 -0.79 5.36 11.65
CA ARG A 136 -1.15 6.74 12.07
C ARG A 136 -1.03 7.00 13.57
N THR A 137 -0.82 5.95 14.36
CA THR A 137 -0.62 6.02 15.80
C THR A 137 0.83 6.27 16.20
N GLU A 138 1.74 6.23 15.24
CA GLU A 138 3.16 6.45 15.48
C GLU A 138 3.49 7.94 15.45
N GLU A 139 4.39 8.39 16.35
CA GLU A 139 4.87 9.78 16.39
C GLU A 139 5.57 10.18 15.09
N GLN A 140 6.26 9.23 14.46
CA GLN A 140 6.95 9.39 13.17
C GLN A 140 6.17 8.66 12.08
N ASP A 141 4.92 9.07 11.89
CA ASP A 141 4.07 8.59 10.81
C ASP A 141 4.47 9.21 9.44
N TYR A 142 3.70 8.91 8.41
CA TYR A 142 4.00 9.44 7.08
C TYR A 142 3.81 10.97 6.97
N TYR A 143 3.00 11.61 7.81
CA TYR A 143 2.92 13.08 7.84
C TYR A 143 4.20 13.70 8.38
N TRP A 144 4.80 13.07 9.40
CA TRP A 144 6.07 13.51 9.94
C TRP A 144 7.18 13.49 8.88
N ILE A 145 7.32 12.42 8.11
CA ILE A 145 8.34 12.35 7.05
C ILE A 145 8.02 13.28 5.88
N LEU A 146 6.73 13.47 5.54
CA LEU A 146 6.33 14.44 4.52
C LEU A 146 6.71 15.86 4.91
N ASP A 147 6.54 16.22 6.19
CA ASP A 147 6.97 17.50 6.73
C ASP A 147 8.50 17.66 6.64
N LYS A 148 9.27 16.66 7.10
CA LYS A 148 10.74 16.65 6.98
C LYS A 148 11.23 16.77 5.54
N ALA A 149 10.55 16.15 4.61
CA ALA A 149 10.82 16.24 3.18
C ALA A 149 10.36 17.57 2.56
N GLY A 150 9.60 18.39 3.30
CA GLY A 150 8.93 19.58 2.78
C GLY A 150 7.94 19.26 1.66
N LEU A 151 7.35 18.06 1.68
CA LEU A 151 6.41 17.60 0.66
C LEU A 151 5.00 18.13 0.93
N PRO A 152 4.22 18.45 -0.12
CA PRO A 152 2.88 18.99 0.05
C PRO A 152 1.90 17.89 0.52
N TYR A 153 1.15 18.18 1.57
CA TYR A 153 0.03 17.37 2.05
C TYR A 153 -1.13 18.29 2.48
N PRO A 154 -2.37 17.76 2.61
CA PRO A 154 -3.51 18.56 3.02
C PRO A 154 -3.27 19.24 4.37
N GLU A 155 -3.58 20.54 4.44
CA GLU A 155 -3.41 21.36 5.63
C GLU A 155 -4.24 20.82 6.80
N ALA A 156 -3.59 20.63 7.96
CA ALA A 156 -4.26 20.20 9.17
C ALA A 156 -4.97 21.36 9.86
N ILE A 157 -6.15 21.11 10.42
CA ILE A 157 -6.90 22.03 11.26
C ILE A 157 -6.78 21.50 12.69
N ALA A 158 -6.17 22.30 13.56
CA ALA A 158 -5.86 21.90 14.92
C ALA A 158 -7.09 21.88 15.86
N ASP A 159 -7.99 22.84 15.70
CA ASP A 159 -9.21 22.93 16.49
C ASP A 159 -10.45 22.76 15.60
N PRO A 160 -11.36 21.82 15.91
CA PRO A 160 -12.61 21.67 15.15
C PRO A 160 -13.43 22.96 15.05
N GLN A 161 -13.30 23.90 16.00
CA GLN A 161 -13.98 25.19 15.95
C GLN A 161 -13.50 26.09 14.80
N ASP A 162 -12.30 25.83 14.29
CA ASP A 162 -11.72 26.58 13.17
C ASP A 162 -12.13 26.02 11.78
N ILE A 163 -13.06 25.08 11.73
CA ILE A 163 -13.55 24.51 10.47
C ILE A 163 -14.37 25.56 9.71
N ASP A 164 -13.79 26.09 8.64
CA ASP A 164 -14.37 27.12 7.76
C ASP A 164 -14.58 26.66 6.31
N CYS A 165 -14.23 25.41 6.02
CA CYS A 165 -14.29 24.80 4.68
C CYS A 165 -14.56 23.30 4.77
N LEU A 166 -14.73 22.66 3.62
CA LEU A 166 -14.84 21.20 3.58
C LEU A 166 -13.56 20.55 4.11
N VAL A 167 -13.70 19.70 5.11
CA VAL A 167 -12.63 18.94 5.74
C VAL A 167 -12.93 17.45 5.74
N ILE A 168 -11.88 16.65 5.88
CA ILE A 168 -11.97 15.23 6.21
C ILE A 168 -11.41 15.00 7.62
N VAL A 169 -12.16 14.30 8.44
CA VAL A 169 -11.79 13.87 9.79
C VAL A 169 -11.32 12.42 9.71
N LYS A 170 -10.02 12.18 9.87
CA LYS A 170 -9.39 10.85 9.78
C LYS A 170 -9.20 10.28 11.18
N LEU A 171 -9.90 9.20 11.46
CA LEU A 171 -9.84 8.50 12.75
C LEU A 171 -8.66 7.52 12.77
N HIS A 172 -8.06 7.30 13.93
CA HIS A 172 -6.97 6.34 14.10
C HIS A 172 -7.47 4.90 13.98
N HIS A 173 -8.60 4.58 14.62
CA HIS A 173 -9.25 3.27 14.58
C HIS A 173 -10.76 3.41 14.35
N ALA A 174 -11.34 2.50 13.57
CA ALA A 174 -12.78 2.34 13.49
C ALA A 174 -13.16 0.94 13.95
N GLN A 175 -14.02 0.83 14.96
CA GLN A 175 -14.36 -0.46 15.58
C GLN A 175 -15.27 -1.34 14.74
N LYS A 176 -15.98 -0.81 13.76
CA LYS A 176 -16.90 -1.60 12.91
C LYS A 176 -16.98 -1.07 11.49
N LYS A 177 -16.70 -1.95 10.52
CA LYS A 177 -16.96 -1.80 9.06
C LYS A 177 -16.20 -0.72 8.27
N LEU A 178 -15.48 0.18 8.87
CA LEU A 178 -14.68 1.17 8.14
C LEU A 178 -13.23 0.68 8.11
N GLU A 179 -12.73 0.28 6.96
CA GLU A 179 -11.30 -0.08 6.78
C GLU A 179 -10.38 1.08 7.16
N ARG A 180 -10.87 2.32 7.03
CA ARG A 180 -10.27 3.56 7.52
C ARG A 180 -11.40 4.48 7.96
N GLY A 181 -11.56 4.68 9.26
CA GLY A 181 -12.58 5.59 9.77
C GLY A 181 -12.33 7.02 9.31
N PHE A 182 -13.24 7.59 8.55
CA PHE A 182 -13.28 9.03 8.26
C PHE A 182 -14.71 9.50 7.99
N PHE A 183 -14.93 10.79 8.21
CA PHE A 183 -16.12 11.49 7.76
C PHE A 183 -15.74 12.90 7.29
N THR A 184 -16.64 13.54 6.55
CA THR A 184 -16.45 14.92 6.06
C THR A 184 -17.44 15.85 6.70
N CYS A 185 -17.03 17.10 6.91
CA CYS A 185 -17.90 18.19 7.38
C CYS A 185 -17.37 19.53 6.87
N ALA A 186 -18.19 20.56 6.90
CA ALA A 186 -17.81 21.89 6.41
C ALA A 186 -18.00 23.01 7.46
N SER A 187 -18.44 22.66 8.66
CA SER A 187 -18.55 23.56 9.82
C SER A 187 -18.38 22.81 11.13
N TYR A 188 -18.20 23.56 12.21
CA TYR A 188 -18.12 22.98 13.56
C TYR A 188 -19.43 22.30 13.96
N GLU A 189 -20.58 22.88 13.61
CA GLU A 189 -21.90 22.29 13.88
C GLU A 189 -22.05 20.93 13.21
N GLU A 190 -21.69 20.81 11.93
CA GLU A 190 -21.70 19.53 11.21
C GLU A 190 -20.71 18.53 11.83
N TYR A 191 -19.55 18.99 12.26
CA TYR A 191 -18.57 18.15 12.96
C TYR A 191 -19.20 17.55 14.23
N GLN A 192 -19.85 18.38 15.05
CA GLN A 192 -20.47 17.94 16.29
C GLN A 192 -21.61 16.94 16.01
N GLU A 193 -22.52 17.24 15.07
CA GLU A 193 -23.65 16.39 14.73
C GLU A 193 -23.18 15.02 14.25
N LYS A 194 -22.24 14.97 13.31
CA LYS A 194 -21.70 13.73 12.74
C LYS A 194 -20.92 12.92 13.79
N SER A 195 -20.09 13.57 14.59
CA SER A 195 -19.34 12.91 15.66
C SER A 195 -20.27 12.27 16.69
N GLN A 196 -21.29 12.99 17.15
CA GLN A 196 -22.28 12.48 18.10
C GLN A 196 -23.07 11.29 17.54
N THR A 197 -23.45 11.37 16.28
CA THR A 197 -24.14 10.26 15.59
C THR A 197 -23.28 9.00 15.55
N LEU A 198 -22.01 9.13 15.12
CA LEU A 198 -21.08 8.00 15.02
C LEU A 198 -20.74 7.39 16.40
N LEU A 199 -20.63 8.23 17.44
CA LEU A 199 -20.46 7.77 18.82
C LEU A 199 -21.69 7.03 19.32
N ALA A 200 -22.90 7.57 19.08
CA ALA A 200 -24.16 6.95 19.52
C ALA A 200 -24.43 5.61 18.83
N GLU A 201 -24.01 5.46 17.57
CA GLU A 201 -24.09 4.22 16.81
C GLU A 201 -23.00 3.20 17.16
N GLY A 202 -22.01 3.60 17.99
CA GLY A 202 -20.86 2.79 18.36
C GLY A 202 -19.95 2.44 17.18
N VAL A 203 -19.90 3.31 16.19
CA VAL A 203 -18.99 3.20 15.03
C VAL A 203 -17.59 3.66 15.41
N ILE A 204 -17.49 4.67 16.27
CA ILE A 204 -16.28 5.22 16.82
C ILE A 204 -16.39 5.34 18.35
N ASP A 205 -15.27 5.50 19.01
CA ASP A 205 -15.19 5.86 20.43
C ASP A 205 -14.59 7.27 20.63
N GLU A 206 -14.69 7.78 21.86
CA GLU A 206 -14.20 9.12 22.20
C GLU A 206 -12.68 9.24 22.05
N GLU A 207 -11.93 8.17 22.29
CA GLU A 207 -10.47 8.14 22.15
C GLU A 207 -10.07 8.28 20.70
N SER A 208 -10.71 7.53 19.80
CA SER A 208 -10.49 7.62 18.36
C SER A 208 -10.84 9.01 17.82
N LEU A 209 -11.89 9.64 18.35
CA LEU A 209 -12.28 10.99 17.94
C LEU A 209 -11.29 12.05 18.47
N ALA A 210 -10.85 11.93 19.71
CA ALA A 210 -9.87 12.84 20.30
C ALA A 210 -8.50 12.79 19.60
N GLY A 211 -8.12 11.61 19.12
CA GLY A 211 -6.90 11.42 18.31
C GLY A 211 -7.07 11.69 16.82
N ALA A 212 -8.26 12.08 16.36
CA ALA A 212 -8.54 12.26 14.96
C ALA A 212 -7.74 13.43 14.34
N ARG A 213 -7.25 13.22 13.12
CA ARG A 213 -6.66 14.28 12.30
C ARG A 213 -7.73 14.93 11.44
N ILE A 214 -7.90 16.22 11.58
CA ILE A 214 -8.76 17.03 10.73
C ILE A 214 -7.88 17.72 9.69
N GLU A 215 -8.22 17.61 8.41
CA GLU A 215 -7.48 18.27 7.35
C GLU A 215 -8.41 18.79 6.24
N ARG A 216 -7.98 19.84 5.55
CA ARG A 216 -8.71 20.39 4.40
C ARG A 216 -8.92 19.30 3.34
N TYR A 217 -10.14 19.17 2.84
CA TYR A 217 -10.46 18.22 1.79
C TYR A 217 -10.02 18.77 0.42
N VAL A 218 -9.00 18.17 -0.16
CA VAL A 218 -8.54 18.55 -1.50
C VAL A 218 -9.46 17.93 -2.54
N ILE A 219 -10.12 18.78 -3.33
CA ILE A 219 -11.02 18.33 -4.41
C ILE A 219 -10.20 18.16 -5.68
N GLY A 220 -10.10 16.92 -6.16
CA GLY A 220 -9.40 16.59 -7.39
C GLY A 220 -9.31 15.07 -7.61
N PRO A 221 -8.82 14.64 -8.77
CA PRO A 221 -8.58 13.23 -9.03
C PRO A 221 -7.48 12.68 -8.11
N VAL A 222 -7.67 11.44 -7.64
CA VAL A 222 -6.71 10.75 -6.80
C VAL A 222 -5.88 9.78 -7.63
N PHE A 223 -4.55 9.81 -7.44
CA PHE A 223 -3.61 8.95 -8.13
C PHE A 223 -2.61 8.35 -7.17
N ASN A 224 -2.34 7.07 -7.34
CA ASN A 224 -1.27 6.36 -6.69
C ASN A 224 -0.03 6.42 -7.59
N LEU A 225 1.01 7.10 -7.14
CA LEU A 225 2.30 7.15 -7.84
C LEU A 225 3.15 5.98 -7.36
N ASN A 226 3.34 4.97 -8.21
CA ASN A 226 4.09 3.76 -7.88
C ASN A 226 5.56 3.94 -8.27
N PHE A 227 6.39 4.19 -7.27
CA PHE A 227 7.83 4.36 -7.41
C PHE A 227 8.59 3.08 -7.08
N PHE A 228 9.82 3.03 -7.55
CA PHE A 228 10.82 2.07 -7.14
C PHE A 228 12.17 2.79 -6.94
N TYR A 229 12.84 2.50 -5.82
CA TYR A 229 14.17 3.00 -5.55
C TYR A 229 15.16 1.85 -5.39
N SER A 230 16.21 1.86 -6.22
CA SER A 230 17.31 0.90 -6.12
C SER A 230 18.61 1.62 -5.76
N PRO A 231 19.17 1.41 -4.56
CA PRO A 231 20.48 1.96 -4.21
C PRO A 231 21.62 1.35 -5.04
N LEU A 232 21.38 0.21 -5.69
CA LEU A 232 22.36 -0.53 -6.50
C LEU A 232 22.43 -0.04 -7.95
N ALA A 233 21.47 0.76 -8.41
CA ALA A 233 21.49 1.34 -9.75
C ALA A 233 22.51 2.47 -9.85
N GLU A 234 22.88 2.83 -11.09
CA GLU A 234 23.78 3.97 -11.36
C GLU A 234 23.15 5.29 -10.92
N GLU A 235 23.99 6.29 -10.70
CA GLU A 235 23.50 7.63 -10.32
C GLU A 235 22.64 8.21 -11.44
N GLY A 236 21.45 8.74 -11.08
CA GLY A 236 20.43 9.20 -12.03
C GLY A 236 19.44 8.13 -12.47
N GLU A 237 19.71 6.85 -12.19
CA GLU A 237 18.80 5.72 -12.52
C GLU A 237 18.19 5.05 -11.28
N LYS A 238 18.50 5.57 -10.10
CA LYS A 238 18.10 4.97 -8.82
C LYS A 238 16.61 5.06 -8.54
N LEU A 239 15.97 6.17 -8.95
CA LEU A 239 14.54 6.39 -8.79
C LEU A 239 13.81 6.12 -10.11
N GLU A 240 12.80 5.28 -10.04
CA GLU A 240 11.91 4.99 -11.14
C GLU A 240 10.46 5.32 -10.73
N LEU A 241 9.72 6.03 -11.57
CA LEU A 241 8.26 6.06 -11.54
C LEU A 241 7.78 4.95 -12.48
N LEU A 242 7.34 3.83 -11.94
CA LEU A 242 6.89 2.70 -12.75
C LEU A 242 5.57 3.02 -13.43
N GLY A 243 4.62 3.61 -12.70
CA GLY A 243 3.33 3.97 -13.25
C GLY A 243 2.38 4.55 -12.22
N VAL A 244 1.18 4.78 -12.69
CA VAL A 244 0.11 5.43 -11.95
C VAL A 244 -1.12 4.54 -12.01
N ASP A 245 -1.82 4.40 -10.90
CA ASP A 245 -3.14 3.79 -10.85
C ASP A 245 -4.13 4.66 -10.06
N TRP A 246 -5.40 4.42 -10.27
CA TRP A 246 -6.49 5.02 -9.52
C TRP A 246 -7.49 3.95 -9.07
N ARG A 247 -8.28 4.28 -8.06
CA ARG A 247 -9.18 3.34 -7.38
C ARG A 247 -10.60 3.44 -7.88
N PHE A 248 -11.28 2.30 -7.97
CA PHE A 248 -12.72 2.22 -7.99
C PHE A 248 -13.25 2.04 -6.56
N GLU A 249 -14.13 2.91 -6.15
CA GLU A 249 -14.75 2.90 -4.82
C GLU A 249 -16.22 2.54 -4.96
N SER A 250 -16.66 1.49 -4.26
CA SER A 250 -17.91 0.78 -4.54
C SER A 250 -19.14 1.66 -4.63
N SER A 251 -19.45 2.42 -3.59
CA SER A 251 -20.68 3.21 -3.61
C SER A 251 -20.49 4.56 -4.29
N LEU A 252 -19.31 5.18 -4.25
CA LEU A 252 -19.04 6.41 -4.98
C LEU A 252 -19.22 6.19 -6.49
N ASP A 253 -18.59 5.18 -7.07
CA ASP A 253 -18.74 4.84 -8.49
C ASP A 253 -20.19 4.48 -8.84
N GLY A 254 -20.93 3.87 -7.93
CA GLY A 254 -22.37 3.61 -8.06
C GLY A 254 -23.19 4.91 -8.09
N HIS A 255 -22.90 5.84 -7.17
CA HIS A 255 -23.60 7.13 -7.08
C HIS A 255 -23.45 7.96 -8.33
N VAL A 256 -22.23 8.12 -8.85
CA VAL A 256 -21.96 8.97 -10.01
C VAL A 256 -22.63 8.45 -11.31
N ARG A 257 -23.04 7.19 -11.33
CA ARG A 257 -23.81 6.59 -12.44
C ARG A 257 -25.29 6.95 -12.41
N LEU A 258 -25.79 7.37 -11.25
CA LEU A 258 -27.19 7.76 -11.10
C LEU A 258 -27.35 9.24 -11.47
N PRO A 259 -28.32 9.62 -12.32
CA PRO A 259 -28.70 11.01 -12.49
C PRO A 259 -29.14 11.63 -11.15
N ALA A 260 -28.92 12.93 -10.97
CA ALA A 260 -29.24 13.65 -9.73
C ALA A 260 -30.66 13.41 -9.19
N PRO A 261 -31.73 13.37 -10.01
CA PRO A 261 -33.06 13.06 -9.51
C PRO A 261 -33.17 11.70 -8.83
N GLN A 262 -32.46 10.68 -9.32
CA GLN A 262 -32.43 9.35 -8.70
C GLN A 262 -31.58 9.34 -7.43
N GLN A 263 -30.46 10.06 -7.39
CA GLN A 263 -29.66 10.21 -6.17
C GLN A 263 -30.50 10.79 -5.03
N MET A 264 -31.34 11.78 -5.33
CA MET A 264 -32.24 12.43 -4.35
C MET A 264 -33.36 11.51 -3.83
N THR A 265 -33.64 10.39 -4.51
CA THR A 265 -34.65 9.41 -4.06
C THR A 265 -34.08 8.28 -3.20
N MET A 266 -32.75 8.24 -3.03
CA MET A 266 -32.13 7.24 -2.19
C MET A 266 -32.51 7.43 -0.70
N PRO A 267 -32.66 6.33 0.06
CA PRO A 267 -32.79 6.41 1.52
C PRO A 267 -31.61 7.17 2.14
N ALA A 268 -31.85 7.93 3.22
CA ALA A 268 -30.86 8.78 3.85
C ALA A 268 -29.52 8.05 4.15
N HIS A 269 -29.58 6.80 4.62
CA HIS A 269 -28.39 6.00 4.91
C HIS A 269 -27.59 5.56 3.65
N GLN A 270 -28.12 5.77 2.44
CA GLN A 270 -27.44 5.48 1.18
C GLN A 270 -27.05 6.75 0.42
N GLN A 271 -27.42 7.93 0.90
CA GLN A 271 -27.11 9.19 0.22
C GLN A 271 -25.64 9.59 0.35
N ILE A 272 -24.98 9.11 1.40
CA ILE A 272 -23.53 9.32 1.60
C ILE A 272 -22.80 8.08 1.06
N PRO A 273 -21.96 8.24 0.01
CA PRO A 273 -21.24 7.10 -0.53
C PRO A 273 -20.16 6.59 0.43
N GLU A 274 -20.06 5.28 0.57
CA GLU A 274 -18.93 4.62 1.21
C GLU A 274 -17.78 4.54 0.20
N MET A 275 -16.59 4.93 0.62
CA MET A 275 -15.39 4.91 -0.22
C MET A 275 -14.58 3.62 0.01
N THR A 276 -15.23 2.45 -0.16
CA THR A 276 -14.57 1.15 -0.06
C THR A 276 -13.96 0.78 -1.40
N VAL A 277 -12.64 0.60 -1.43
CA VAL A 277 -11.92 0.22 -2.64
C VAL A 277 -12.27 -1.20 -3.06
N VAL A 278 -12.78 -1.37 -4.29
CA VAL A 278 -13.15 -2.67 -4.87
C VAL A 278 -12.27 -3.07 -6.05
N GLY A 279 -11.49 -2.16 -6.59
CA GLY A 279 -10.63 -2.42 -7.72
C GLY A 279 -9.78 -1.20 -8.08
N HIS A 280 -8.92 -1.40 -9.05
CA HIS A 280 -8.02 -0.36 -9.56
C HIS A 280 -8.01 -0.37 -11.09
N ASN A 281 -7.61 0.75 -11.65
CA ASN A 281 -7.34 0.90 -13.07
C ASN A 281 -5.98 1.56 -13.27
N THR A 282 -5.31 1.26 -14.37
CA THR A 282 -4.11 1.97 -14.79
C THR A 282 -4.45 3.36 -15.29
N ALA A 283 -3.59 4.32 -15.02
CA ALA A 283 -3.73 5.69 -15.47
C ALA A 283 -2.39 6.26 -15.93
N THR A 284 -2.46 7.35 -16.68
CA THR A 284 -1.31 8.22 -16.95
C THR A 284 -1.64 9.61 -16.44
N ILE A 285 -0.62 10.37 -16.10
CA ILE A 285 -0.76 11.82 -15.81
C ILE A 285 -0.22 12.62 -16.99
N ARG A 286 -0.60 13.89 -17.06
CA ARG A 286 -0.07 14.80 -18.08
C ARG A 286 1.46 14.84 -17.99
N GLU A 287 2.16 14.82 -19.12
CA GLU A 287 3.63 14.88 -19.14
C GLU A 287 4.18 16.11 -18.40
N SER A 288 3.47 17.24 -18.45
CA SER A 288 3.83 18.46 -17.70
C SER A 288 3.80 18.30 -16.17
N LEU A 289 3.25 17.19 -15.64
CA LEU A 289 3.21 16.89 -14.22
C LEU A 289 4.27 15.82 -13.82
N LEU A 290 4.92 15.18 -14.80
CA LEU A 290 5.89 14.10 -14.52
C LEU A 290 7.12 14.60 -13.77
N GLU A 291 7.68 15.76 -14.16
CA GLU A 291 8.84 16.33 -13.46
C GLU A 291 8.54 16.57 -11.98
N LYS A 292 7.35 17.15 -11.70
CA LYS A 292 6.90 17.35 -10.32
C LYS A 292 6.73 16.01 -9.58
N ALA A 293 6.20 14.98 -10.25
CA ALA A 293 6.05 13.65 -9.64
C ALA A 293 7.40 13.05 -9.27
N PHE A 294 8.41 13.13 -10.15
CA PHE A 294 9.79 12.69 -9.83
C PHE A 294 10.39 13.49 -8.67
N GLU A 295 10.21 14.81 -8.65
CA GLU A 295 10.66 15.68 -7.56
C GLU A 295 10.07 15.26 -6.21
N LEU A 296 8.78 14.88 -6.15
CA LEU A 296 8.17 14.33 -4.94
C LEU A 296 8.89 13.05 -4.46
N GLY A 297 9.18 12.14 -5.39
CA GLY A 297 9.91 10.90 -5.10
C GLY A 297 11.34 11.15 -4.61
N GLU A 298 12.08 12.04 -5.26
CA GLU A 298 13.46 12.40 -4.90
C GLU A 298 13.54 13.02 -3.49
N ARG A 299 12.64 13.94 -3.18
CA ARG A 299 12.57 14.56 -1.86
C ARG A 299 12.19 13.56 -0.77
N PHE A 300 11.25 12.65 -1.06
CA PHE A 300 10.90 11.56 -0.15
C PHE A 300 12.09 10.63 0.13
N ILE A 301 12.84 10.23 -0.90
CA ILE A 301 14.04 9.40 -0.76
C ILE A 301 15.10 10.11 0.09
N THR A 302 15.36 11.40 -0.17
CA THR A 302 16.35 12.18 0.57
C THR A 302 15.99 12.20 2.06
N ALA A 303 14.77 12.58 2.41
CA ALA A 303 14.33 12.60 3.79
C ALA A 303 14.33 11.19 4.43
N SER A 304 13.96 10.16 3.66
CA SER A 304 13.99 8.79 4.16
C SER A 304 15.41 8.35 4.56
N LYS A 305 16.43 8.74 3.80
CA LYS A 305 17.84 8.45 4.13
C LYS A 305 18.34 9.21 5.35
N GLU A 306 17.90 10.45 5.51
CA GLU A 306 18.29 11.28 6.65
C GLU A 306 17.74 10.78 7.98
N HIS A 307 16.54 10.19 7.95
CA HIS A 307 15.80 9.86 9.15
C HIS A 307 15.62 8.35 9.41
N TYR A 308 15.76 7.50 8.39
CA TYR A 308 15.57 6.04 8.48
C TYR A 308 16.70 5.30 7.77
N ASP A 309 17.91 5.28 8.35
CA ASP A 309 19.05 4.55 7.73
C ASP A 309 18.66 3.09 7.39
N PRO A 310 18.84 2.61 6.16
CA PRO A 310 19.48 3.24 4.99
C PRO A 310 18.52 4.04 4.07
N GLY A 311 17.32 4.36 4.50
CA GLY A 311 16.26 4.98 3.73
C GLY A 311 15.37 3.96 3.03
N ILE A 312 14.48 4.46 2.16
CA ILE A 312 13.61 3.59 1.37
C ILE A 312 14.40 2.75 0.38
N ILE A 313 14.05 1.48 0.26
CA ILE A 313 14.59 0.53 -0.72
C ILE A 313 13.43 -0.21 -1.35
N GLY A 314 13.46 -0.34 -2.68
CA GLY A 314 12.44 -1.06 -3.43
C GLY A 314 11.19 -0.21 -3.70
N PRO A 315 10.00 -0.84 -3.78
CA PRO A 315 8.77 -0.15 -4.13
C PRO A 315 8.27 0.72 -3.00
N PHE A 316 7.73 1.89 -3.35
CA PHE A 316 6.92 2.72 -2.47
C PHE A 316 5.85 3.43 -3.27
N CYS A 317 4.81 3.86 -2.61
CA CYS A 317 3.68 4.52 -3.26
C CYS A 317 3.34 5.82 -2.52
N LEU A 318 3.32 6.93 -3.25
CA LEU A 318 2.77 8.20 -2.79
C LEU A 318 1.34 8.30 -3.32
N GLN A 319 0.37 8.29 -2.41
CA GLN A 319 -1.04 8.45 -2.77
C GLN A 319 -1.37 9.94 -2.79
N THR A 320 -1.72 10.44 -3.95
CA THR A 320 -1.84 11.89 -4.20
C THR A 320 -3.23 12.26 -4.68
N CYS A 321 -3.61 13.51 -4.37
CA CYS A 321 -4.70 14.22 -5.03
C CYS A 321 -4.12 15.41 -5.79
N ILE A 322 -4.66 15.72 -6.97
CA ILE A 322 -4.20 16.85 -7.77
C ILE A 322 -5.36 17.84 -7.85
N ASP A 323 -5.13 19.07 -7.38
CA ASP A 323 -6.15 20.11 -7.39
C ASP A 323 -6.36 20.75 -8.79
N LYS A 324 -7.30 21.68 -8.88
CA LYS A 324 -7.59 22.41 -10.12
C LYS A 324 -6.42 23.24 -10.66
N ASP A 325 -5.48 23.62 -9.80
CA ASP A 325 -4.29 24.42 -10.11
C ASP A 325 -3.06 23.53 -10.40
N MET A 326 -3.27 22.22 -10.56
CA MET A 326 -2.23 21.22 -10.84
C MET A 326 -1.18 21.08 -9.74
N ASN A 327 -1.58 21.27 -8.48
CA ASN A 327 -0.75 21.01 -7.33
C ASN A 327 -1.02 19.60 -6.78
N TYR A 328 0.06 18.90 -6.43
CA TYR A 328 -0.02 17.63 -5.74
C TYR A 328 -0.22 17.83 -4.24
N TYR A 329 -1.02 16.94 -3.65
CA TYR A 329 -1.16 16.80 -2.21
C TYR A 329 -1.07 15.32 -1.86
N ILE A 330 -0.08 14.92 -1.07
CA ILE A 330 0.10 13.54 -0.62
C ILE A 330 -0.76 13.32 0.61
N TYR A 331 -1.72 12.42 0.53
CA TYR A 331 -2.64 12.17 1.64
C TYR A 331 -2.43 10.79 2.31
N ASP A 332 -1.56 9.95 1.73
CA ASP A 332 -1.17 8.65 2.29
C ASP A 332 0.15 8.18 1.64
N VAL A 333 0.96 7.45 2.39
CA VAL A 333 2.23 6.88 1.93
C VAL A 333 2.28 5.40 2.27
N ALA A 334 2.68 4.59 1.30
CA ALA A 334 2.97 3.18 1.51
C ALA A 334 4.47 2.94 1.25
N PRO A 335 5.29 2.69 2.29
CA PRO A 335 6.73 2.42 2.14
C PRO A 335 6.99 0.96 1.70
N ARG A 336 6.17 0.47 0.84
CA ARG A 336 6.11 -0.90 0.28
C ARG A 336 5.27 -0.90 -0.99
N LEU A 337 5.06 -2.07 -1.55
CA LEU A 337 4.22 -2.25 -2.74
C LEU A 337 2.81 -1.67 -2.57
N GLY A 338 2.38 -0.85 -3.52
CA GLY A 338 1.05 -0.23 -3.56
C GLY A 338 -0.08 -1.25 -3.78
N GLY A 339 -1.33 -0.82 -3.48
CA GLY A 339 -2.52 -1.70 -3.55
C GLY A 339 -3.01 -2.02 -4.95
N GLY A 340 -2.73 -1.13 -5.91
CA GLY A 340 -3.27 -1.22 -7.27
C GLY A 340 -2.43 -2.03 -8.24
N THR A 341 -1.31 -2.60 -7.82
CA THR A 341 -0.32 -3.16 -8.76
C THR A 341 -0.78 -4.41 -9.50
N ASN A 342 -1.80 -5.12 -8.99
CA ASN A 342 -2.37 -6.28 -9.72
C ASN A 342 -2.94 -5.92 -11.11
N VAL A 343 -3.27 -4.67 -11.38
CA VAL A 343 -3.70 -4.21 -12.71
C VAL A 343 -2.59 -4.33 -13.75
N HIS A 344 -1.36 -4.50 -13.31
CA HIS A 344 -0.16 -4.57 -14.15
C HIS A 344 0.39 -5.99 -14.35
N VAL A 345 -0.30 -7.01 -13.81
CA VAL A 345 0.05 -8.43 -14.00
C VAL A 345 0.22 -8.73 -15.48
N SER A 346 1.38 -9.25 -15.86
CA SER A 346 1.80 -9.61 -17.22
C SER A 346 1.85 -8.48 -18.26
N VAL A 347 1.32 -7.29 -17.96
CA VAL A 347 1.31 -6.14 -18.91
C VAL A 347 2.28 -5.04 -18.52
N GLY A 348 2.69 -5.01 -17.27
CA GLY A 348 3.58 -3.99 -16.72
C GLY A 348 2.94 -2.62 -16.52
N HIS A 349 3.69 -1.73 -15.92
CA HIS A 349 3.35 -0.32 -15.76
C HIS A 349 3.75 0.49 -17.01
N PRO A 350 2.97 1.49 -17.44
CA PRO A 350 3.28 2.27 -18.65
C PRO A 350 4.67 2.90 -18.66
N TYR A 351 5.08 3.54 -17.56
CA TYR A 351 6.39 4.21 -17.49
C TYR A 351 7.52 3.22 -17.25
N GLY A 352 7.30 2.19 -16.42
CA GLY A 352 8.24 1.10 -16.25
C GLY A 352 8.55 0.36 -17.57
N ASN A 353 7.52 0.11 -18.38
CA ASN A 353 7.68 -0.47 -19.71
C ASN A 353 8.51 0.43 -20.63
N ALA A 354 8.29 1.74 -20.55
CA ALA A 354 9.06 2.71 -21.34
C ALA A 354 10.54 2.72 -20.94
N THR A 355 10.84 2.63 -19.64
CA THR A 355 12.21 2.61 -19.10
C THR A 355 12.91 1.29 -19.44
N TRP A 356 12.28 0.15 -19.16
CA TRP A 356 12.91 -1.16 -19.26
C TRP A 356 12.77 -1.83 -20.62
N ARG A 357 11.96 -1.27 -21.53
CA ARG A 357 11.68 -1.79 -22.88
C ARG A 357 11.12 -3.22 -22.90
N LYS A 358 10.49 -3.62 -21.79
CA LYS A 358 9.77 -4.89 -21.57
C LYS A 358 8.62 -4.64 -20.58
N PRO A 359 7.60 -5.52 -20.52
CA PRO A 359 6.60 -5.44 -19.48
C PRO A 359 7.26 -5.43 -18.10
N MET A 360 7.09 -4.35 -17.36
CA MET A 360 7.71 -4.15 -16.05
C MET A 360 6.62 -3.76 -15.04
N SER A 361 6.15 -4.73 -14.27
CA SER A 361 5.29 -4.51 -13.13
C SER A 361 6.10 -4.24 -11.86
N SER A 362 5.46 -3.79 -10.79
CA SER A 362 6.15 -3.64 -9.51
C SER A 362 6.66 -4.97 -8.96
N GLY A 363 5.87 -6.04 -9.09
CA GLY A 363 6.29 -7.39 -8.71
C GLY A 363 7.51 -7.87 -9.51
N ARG A 364 7.53 -7.62 -10.81
CA ARG A 364 8.68 -7.95 -11.67
C ARG A 364 9.93 -7.12 -11.34
N ARG A 365 9.73 -5.85 -10.99
CA ARG A 365 10.86 -4.98 -10.61
C ARG A 365 11.48 -5.37 -9.27
N ILE A 366 10.70 -5.97 -8.37
CA ILE A 366 11.21 -6.55 -7.11
C ILE A 366 12.08 -7.79 -7.39
N ALA A 367 11.62 -8.68 -8.26
CA ALA A 367 12.30 -9.94 -8.59
C ALA A 367 13.57 -9.71 -9.43
#